data_5b3c60a6fbb1baeb5de781c51bef31ae
#
_entry.id   5b3c60a6fbb1baeb5de781c51bef31ae
#
_cell.length_a   1.000
_cell.length_b   1.000
_cell.length_c   1.000
_cell.angle_alpha   90.00
_cell.angle_beta   90.00
_cell.angle_gamma   90.00
#
_symmetry.space_group_name_H-M   'P 1'
#
loop_
_entity.id
_entity.type
_entity.pdbx_description
1 polymer ?
#
loop_
_entity_poly.entity_id
_entity_poly.type
_entity_poly.pdbx_seq_one_letter_code
_entity_poly.pdbx_strand_id
1 'polypeptide(L)'
;MPAATLEAAKRSDAILFGAIGGPKWDSLDRSVRPEKGLLQFRSALQLFGNLRPAILYPQLAAASTLKQEVVAGLDLLIVRELTG
;
A
#
# COMPACT_ATOMS: atom_id res chain seq x y z
N MET A 1 -1.66 -13.08 11.95
CA MET A 1 -2.99 -12.45 11.84
C MET A 1 -4.05 -13.37 12.45
N PRO A 2 -4.95 -12.83 13.29
CA PRO A 2 -6.02 -13.66 13.84
C PRO A 2 -6.96 -14.18 12.75
N ALA A 3 -7.38 -15.43 12.89
CA ALA A 3 -8.29 -16.05 11.93
C ALA A 3 -9.65 -15.33 11.85
N ALA A 4 -10.13 -14.81 12.97
CA ALA A 4 -11.38 -14.06 13.01
C ALA A 4 -11.32 -12.78 12.16
N THR A 5 -10.18 -12.10 12.17
CA THR A 5 -9.96 -10.90 11.36
C THR A 5 -10.00 -11.25 9.88
N LEU A 6 -9.34 -12.32 9.48
CA LEU A 6 -9.31 -12.76 8.09
C LEU A 6 -10.71 -13.17 7.60
N GLU A 7 -11.47 -13.87 8.42
CA GLU A 7 -12.85 -14.25 8.09
C GLU A 7 -13.77 -13.05 7.95
N ALA A 8 -13.64 -12.06 8.83
CA ALA A 8 -14.38 -10.81 8.72
C ALA A 8 -14.03 -10.07 7.42
N ALA A 9 -12.76 -10.04 7.05
CA ALA A 9 -12.31 -9.42 5.82
C ALA A 9 -12.92 -10.09 4.58
N LYS A 10 -12.97 -11.43 4.57
CA LYS A 10 -13.54 -12.19 3.45
C LYS A 10 -15.02 -11.92 3.25
N ARG A 11 -15.75 -11.59 4.34
CA ARG A 11 -17.18 -11.30 4.28
C ARG A 11 -17.49 -9.84 3.98
N SER A 12 -16.48 -8.97 4.00
CA SER A 12 -16.65 -7.55 3.78
C SER A 12 -16.64 -7.22 2.29
N ASP A 13 -17.34 -6.16 1.91
CA ASP A 13 -17.32 -5.66 0.54
C ASP A 13 -16.04 -4.89 0.23
N ALA A 14 -15.45 -4.26 1.25
CA ALA A 14 -14.21 -3.50 1.12
C ALA A 14 -13.51 -3.44 2.47
N ILE A 15 -12.21 -3.14 2.44
CA ILE A 15 -11.39 -3.02 3.64
C ILE A 15 -10.68 -1.68 3.61
N LEU A 16 -10.91 -0.88 4.67
CA LEU A 16 -10.12 0.33 4.88
C LEU A 16 -8.91 -0.04 5.73
N PHE A 17 -7.72 0.10 5.15
CA PHE A 17 -6.48 -0.33 5.77
C PHE A 17 -5.62 0.89 6.13
N GLY A 18 -5.21 0.98 7.38
CA GLY A 18 -4.31 2.05 7.82
C GLY A 18 -2.86 1.73 7.51
N ALA A 19 -1.98 2.67 7.85
CA ALA A 19 -0.55 2.45 7.74
C ALA A 19 -0.10 1.32 8.68
N ILE A 20 0.86 0.52 8.22
CA ILE A 20 1.36 -0.63 8.96
C ILE A 20 2.88 -0.55 9.06
N GLY A 21 3.41 -1.05 10.19
CA GLY A 21 4.84 -1.01 10.46
C GLY A 21 5.21 0.18 11.35
N GLY A 22 6.49 0.31 11.62
CA GLY A 22 7.03 1.40 12.43
C GLY A 22 8.37 1.02 13.07
N PRO A 23 9.13 2.02 13.59
CA PRO A 23 10.46 1.76 14.18
C PRO A 23 10.44 0.73 15.30
N LYS A 24 9.36 0.67 16.05
CA LYS A 24 9.21 -0.31 17.14
C LYS A 24 9.33 -1.76 16.65
N TRP A 25 8.94 -2.02 15.40
CA TRP A 25 8.87 -3.36 14.83
C TRP A 25 10.02 -3.69 13.88
N ASP A 26 10.86 -2.70 13.54
CA ASP A 26 11.90 -2.88 12.52
C ASP A 26 12.98 -3.88 12.94
N SER A 27 13.21 -4.05 14.24
CA SER A 27 14.18 -5.00 14.76
C SER A 27 13.68 -6.45 14.79
N LEU A 28 12.39 -6.67 14.52
CA LEU A 28 11.81 -8.00 14.52
C LEU A 28 12.20 -8.78 13.27
N ASP A 29 12.24 -10.11 13.39
CA ASP A 29 12.39 -10.97 12.23
C ASP A 29 11.23 -10.76 11.24
N ARG A 30 11.51 -10.95 9.95
CA ARG A 30 10.50 -10.75 8.89
C ARG A 30 9.24 -11.57 9.12
N SER A 31 9.37 -12.77 9.69
CA SER A 31 8.24 -13.66 9.93
C SER A 31 7.22 -13.11 10.92
N VAL A 32 7.61 -12.17 11.78
CA VAL A 32 6.75 -11.61 12.83
C VAL A 32 6.48 -10.11 12.66
N ARG A 33 6.99 -9.50 11.58
CA ARG A 33 6.74 -8.08 11.31
C ARG A 33 5.29 -7.83 10.92
N PRO A 34 4.72 -6.67 11.27
CA PRO A 34 3.34 -6.35 10.91
C PRO A 34 3.06 -6.39 9.39
N GLU A 35 4.05 -6.05 8.56
CA GLU A 35 3.92 -6.05 7.10
C GLU A 35 3.55 -7.41 6.54
N LYS A 36 3.89 -8.48 7.24
CA LYS A 36 3.52 -9.83 6.83
C LYS A 36 2.00 -10.03 6.83
N GLY A 37 1.27 -9.34 7.72
CA GLY A 37 -0.18 -9.37 7.75
C GLY A 37 -0.80 -8.85 6.45
N LEU A 38 -0.23 -7.80 5.88
CA LEU A 38 -0.69 -7.27 4.60
C LEU A 38 -0.51 -8.30 3.48
N LEU A 39 0.63 -8.99 3.45
CA LEU A 39 0.88 -10.04 2.46
C LEU A 39 -0.09 -11.20 2.63
N GLN A 40 -0.44 -11.55 3.87
CA GLN A 40 -1.43 -12.59 4.14
C GLN A 40 -2.82 -12.20 3.61
N PHE A 41 -3.24 -10.94 3.76
CA PHE A 41 -4.49 -10.45 3.19
C PHE A 41 -4.49 -10.58 1.67
N ARG A 42 -3.41 -10.13 1.03
CA ARG A 42 -3.31 -10.18 -0.43
C ARG A 42 -3.44 -11.59 -0.96
N SER A 43 -2.77 -12.54 -0.30
CA SER A 43 -2.80 -13.94 -0.69
C SER A 43 -4.16 -14.58 -0.41
N ALA A 44 -4.70 -14.41 0.78
CA ALA A 44 -5.95 -15.05 1.19
C ALA A 44 -7.18 -14.54 0.41
N LEU A 45 -7.16 -13.26 0.02
CA LEU A 45 -8.24 -12.65 -0.76
C LEU A 45 -7.98 -12.76 -2.27
N GLN A 46 -6.88 -13.39 -2.67
CA GLN A 46 -6.51 -13.58 -4.09
C GLN A 46 -6.48 -12.26 -4.87
N LEU A 47 -5.93 -11.23 -4.26
CA LEU A 47 -5.79 -9.92 -4.88
C LEU A 47 -4.73 -9.98 -5.98
N PHE A 48 -4.98 -9.33 -7.10
CA PHE A 48 -4.11 -9.43 -8.28
C PHE A 48 -3.52 -8.10 -8.72
N GLY A 49 -4.03 -6.98 -8.26
CA GLY A 49 -3.57 -5.67 -8.70
C GLY A 49 -3.43 -4.69 -7.55
N ASN A 50 -2.39 -3.88 -7.61
CA ASN A 50 -2.14 -2.78 -6.67
C ASN A 50 -2.13 -1.49 -7.48
N LEU A 51 -3.09 -0.62 -7.23
CA LEU A 51 -3.23 0.64 -7.93
C LEU A 51 -2.61 1.75 -7.10
N ARG A 52 -1.61 2.43 -7.66
CA ARG A 52 -0.88 3.50 -6.97
C ARG A 52 -0.99 4.79 -7.77
N PRO A 53 -1.95 5.66 -7.44
CA PRO A 53 -2.02 6.96 -8.08
C PRO A 53 -0.84 7.84 -7.66
N ALA A 54 -0.28 8.55 -8.62
CA ALA A 54 0.78 9.52 -8.41
C ALA A 54 0.36 10.83 -9.05
N ILE A 55 -0.14 11.74 -8.25
CA ILE A 55 -0.65 13.03 -8.69
C ILE A 55 0.18 14.13 -8.04
N LEU A 56 0.68 15.05 -8.84
CA LEU A 56 1.36 16.21 -8.30
C LEU A 56 0.35 17.33 -8.08
N TYR A 57 0.14 17.68 -6.82
CA TYR A 57 -0.69 18.84 -6.48
C TYR A 57 0.11 20.12 -6.75
N PRO A 58 -0.47 21.12 -7.43
CA PRO A 58 0.25 22.36 -7.77
C PRO A 58 0.90 23.02 -6.54
N GLN A 59 0.27 22.94 -5.38
CA GLN A 59 0.77 23.52 -4.14
C GLN A 59 2.05 22.84 -3.65
N LEU A 60 2.33 21.62 -4.10
CA LEU A 60 3.48 20.82 -3.67
C LEU A 60 4.55 20.72 -4.74
N ALA A 61 4.38 21.36 -5.89
CA ALA A 61 5.34 21.29 -7.00
C ALA A 61 6.74 21.74 -6.59
N ALA A 62 6.84 22.79 -5.77
CA ALA A 62 8.12 23.30 -5.29
C ALA A 62 8.83 22.37 -4.31
N ALA A 63 8.11 21.44 -3.68
CA ALA A 63 8.69 20.48 -2.75
C ALA A 63 9.34 19.29 -3.45
N SER A 64 9.12 19.13 -4.76
CA SER A 64 9.73 18.07 -5.55
C SER A 64 11.23 18.35 -5.78
N THR A 65 12.04 17.29 -5.78
CA THR A 65 13.46 17.37 -6.17
C THR A 65 13.64 17.45 -7.69
N LEU A 66 12.57 17.19 -8.45
CA LEU A 66 12.57 17.31 -9.89
C LEU A 66 12.20 18.75 -10.30
N LYS A 67 12.59 19.14 -11.52
CA LYS A 67 12.23 20.45 -12.05
C LYS A 67 10.72 20.59 -12.17
N GLN A 68 10.20 21.77 -11.81
CA GLN A 68 8.76 22.01 -11.82
C GLN A 68 8.16 21.82 -13.22
N GLU A 69 8.85 22.25 -14.27
CA GLU A 69 8.38 22.09 -15.64
C GLU A 69 8.29 20.61 -16.07
N VAL A 70 9.03 19.73 -15.41
CA VAL A 70 9.01 18.29 -15.70
C VAL A 70 7.84 17.62 -15.02
N VAL A 71 7.50 18.01 -13.78
CA VAL A 71 6.48 17.33 -12.97
C VAL A 71 5.14 18.05 -12.95
N ALA A 72 5.07 19.27 -13.49
CA ALA A 72 3.82 20.04 -13.53
C ALA A 72 2.75 19.26 -14.29
N GLY A 73 1.58 19.12 -13.68
CA GLY A 73 0.47 18.39 -14.28
C GLY A 73 0.60 16.88 -14.23
N LEU A 74 1.57 16.36 -13.46
CA LEU A 74 1.74 14.91 -13.33
C LEU A 74 0.48 14.25 -12.77
N ASP A 75 -0.05 13.27 -13.49
CA ASP A 75 -1.19 12.48 -13.09
C ASP A 75 -1.01 11.08 -13.68
N LEU A 76 -0.51 10.17 -12.85
CA LEU A 76 -0.20 8.81 -13.26
C LEU A 76 -0.95 7.81 -12.38
N LEU A 77 -1.31 6.68 -12.97
CA LEU A 77 -1.77 5.52 -12.23
C LEU A 77 -0.77 4.38 -12.47
N ILE A 78 -0.06 4.01 -11.42
CA ILE A 78 0.89 2.91 -11.49
C ILE A 78 0.16 1.64 -11.10
N VAL A 79 0.08 0.69 -12.02
CA VAL A 79 -0.56 -0.61 -11.78
C VAL A 79 0.55 -1.64 -11.55
N ARG A 80 0.55 -2.22 -10.36
CA ARG A 80 1.52 -3.27 -10.00
C ARG A 80 0.80 -4.60 -9.88
N GLU A 81 1.30 -5.60 -10.57
CA GLU A 81 0.80 -6.97 -10.51
C GLU A 81 1.25 -7.61 -9.19
N LEU A 82 0.35 -8.36 -8.54
CA LEU A 82 0.59 -8.98 -7.23
C LEU A 82 0.78 -10.49 -7.27
N THR A 83 0.50 -11.12 -8.39
CA THR A 83 0.48 -12.58 -8.51
C THR A 83 1.79 -13.16 -9.01
N GLY A 84 2.74 -12.32 -9.33
CA GLY A 84 4.03 -12.74 -9.87
C GLY A 84 5.10 -13.03 -8.85
#